data_c256a95318a00c03338baa6242fc80e9
#
_entry.id   c256a95318a00c03338baa6242fc80e9
#
_cell.length_a   1.000
_cell.length_b   1.000
_cell.length_c   1.000
_cell.angle_alpha   90.00
_cell.angle_beta   90.00
_cell.angle_gamma   90.00
#
_symmetry.space_group_name_H-M   'P 1'
#
loop_
_entity.id
_entity.type
_entity.pdbx_description
1 polymer ?
#
loop_
_entity_poly.entity_id
_entity_poly.type
_entity_poly.pdbx_seq_one_letter_code
_entity_poly.pdbx_strand_id
1 'polypeptide(L)'
;RNDSDILDTTMDVKSVPYTLSKAYNKLRRNTLFVTQSYGIPIRFGVKDTTHKDSLKTGDGTVTYFGHSVEYSTYHRVYTDDIYSTNTLESAFYHDKFYISPSGSYDSTRVSSFDNKVFIRLQPWAPDAIISKLDGGIGYQIISVYGFKPDSYIKPGSNNHYSNSYTYAGASGQFRKYFKWDGMAKFYLSGYNAGDLNIDAGVKFSMYPIDKGIHLTGRVMLSSTSPDWYQEQYCSNHYYWQNNFDKTTESRIEGNLHIPLWDLNAFAGYAIIDNLIYYGLDGVIGQCNNPVTVFSASLEKNLKLWDFHLDNRILYQYTSNKEVLPLPAFSANLRYYMEFDLVKSVMRVQIGADVTYNTEFYAPAYSPALGQFHMQNDRKTGGYPYVDIFANIQWKRASIFVKYINASHGWPDEDYFSASHYIRPQSALKIGVHWPFYVK
;
A
#
# COMPACT_ATOMS: atom_id res chain seq x y z
N ARG A 1 5.95 9.38 -20.93
CA ARG A 1 7.23 9.63 -20.28
C ARG A 1 7.99 10.71 -21.04
N ASN A 2 8.48 11.71 -20.37
CA ASN A 2 9.25 12.79 -20.95
C ASN A 2 10.73 12.56 -20.63
N ASP A 3 11.56 12.52 -21.66
CA ASP A 3 12.97 12.16 -21.52
C ASP A 3 13.91 13.35 -21.55
N SER A 4 13.37 14.54 -21.49
CA SER A 4 14.22 15.72 -21.47
C SER A 4 14.74 15.96 -20.05
N ASP A 5 15.90 15.42 -19.75
CA ASP A 5 16.74 15.93 -18.66
C ASP A 5 17.21 17.39 -18.95
N ILE A 6 16.90 17.88 -20.13
CA ILE A 6 17.15 19.22 -20.66
C ILE A 6 15.81 19.94 -20.77
N LEU A 7 15.04 20.04 -19.69
CA LEU A 7 14.02 21.07 -19.64
C LEU A 7 14.74 22.39 -19.32
N ASP A 8 15.08 23.09 -20.38
CA ASP A 8 15.19 24.52 -20.28
C ASP A 8 13.86 25.03 -19.73
N THR A 9 13.89 25.78 -18.63
CA THR A 9 12.73 26.30 -17.90
C THR A 9 11.76 27.12 -18.78
N THR A 10 12.12 27.38 -20.02
CA THR A 10 11.34 28.13 -21.01
C THR A 10 10.47 27.25 -21.93
N MET A 11 10.57 25.91 -21.85
CA MET A 11 9.84 25.03 -22.75
C MET A 11 8.43 24.73 -22.24
N ASP A 12 7.41 24.96 -23.06
CA ASP A 12 6.05 24.55 -22.73
C ASP A 12 6.01 23.01 -22.53
N VAL A 13 5.46 22.55 -21.39
CA VAL A 13 5.33 21.15 -21.03
C VAL A 13 4.69 20.30 -22.14
N LYS A 14 3.78 20.89 -22.94
CA LYS A 14 3.16 20.24 -24.09
C LYS A 14 4.12 19.98 -25.25
N SER A 15 5.22 20.73 -25.31
CA SER A 15 6.23 20.65 -26.37
C SER A 15 7.37 19.68 -26.01
N VAL A 16 7.38 19.15 -24.80
CA VAL A 16 8.43 18.22 -24.37
C VAL A 16 8.31 16.91 -25.12
N PRO A 17 9.35 16.47 -25.85
CA PRO A 17 9.32 15.18 -26.54
C PRO A 17 9.21 14.05 -25.53
N TYR A 18 8.52 12.99 -25.90
CA TYR A 18 8.44 11.78 -25.10
C TYR A 18 8.88 10.55 -25.88
N THR A 19 9.64 9.72 -25.22
CA THR A 19 10.03 8.39 -25.73
C THR A 19 8.97 7.36 -25.36
N LEU A 20 9.08 6.14 -25.86
CA LEU A 20 8.12 5.06 -25.62
C LEU A 20 6.68 5.38 -26.09
N SER A 21 6.56 6.09 -27.22
CA SER A 21 5.25 6.53 -27.76
C SER A 21 4.33 5.36 -28.14
N LYS A 22 4.89 4.19 -28.44
CA LYS A 22 4.15 2.96 -28.76
C LYS A 22 4.34 1.84 -27.72
N ALA A 23 4.90 2.17 -26.57
CA ALA A 23 5.01 1.24 -25.47
C ALA A 23 3.77 1.29 -24.59
N TYR A 24 3.32 0.14 -24.09
CA TYR A 24 2.27 0.07 -23.10
C TYR A 24 2.45 -1.08 -22.12
N ASN A 25 1.97 -0.87 -20.93
CA ASN A 25 1.82 -1.89 -19.90
C ASN A 25 0.34 -2.26 -19.75
N LYS A 26 0.06 -3.55 -19.78
CA LYS A 26 -1.25 -4.09 -19.46
C LYS A 26 -1.14 -4.99 -18.24
N LEU A 27 -1.87 -4.63 -17.20
CA LEU A 27 -1.92 -5.37 -15.94
C LEU A 27 -3.36 -5.85 -15.72
N ARG A 28 -3.48 -7.13 -15.40
CA ARG A 28 -4.77 -7.76 -15.05
C ARG A 28 -4.60 -8.61 -13.81
N ARG A 29 -5.46 -8.38 -12.83
CA ARG A 29 -5.56 -9.19 -11.62
C ARG A 29 -7.01 -9.63 -11.43
N ASN A 30 -7.21 -10.93 -11.18
CA ASN A 30 -8.52 -11.46 -10.82
C ASN A 30 -8.35 -12.32 -9.58
N THR A 31 -9.33 -12.28 -8.70
CA THR A 31 -9.37 -13.13 -7.51
C THR A 31 -10.78 -13.64 -7.33
N LEU A 32 -10.93 -14.94 -7.14
CA LEU A 32 -12.14 -15.61 -6.73
C LEU A 32 -11.90 -16.18 -5.33
N PHE A 33 -12.71 -15.76 -4.38
CA PHE A 33 -12.62 -16.21 -3.00
C PHE A 33 -13.96 -16.80 -2.56
N VAL A 34 -13.92 -18.01 -2.01
CA VAL A 34 -15.08 -18.69 -1.44
C VAL A 34 -14.72 -19.17 -0.04
N THR A 35 -15.54 -18.86 0.92
CA THR A 35 -15.43 -19.40 2.27
C THR A 35 -16.76 -19.98 2.70
N GLN A 36 -16.71 -21.14 3.34
CA GLN A 36 -17.85 -21.79 3.96
C GLN A 36 -17.47 -22.18 5.38
N SER A 37 -18.39 -22.04 6.29
CA SER A 37 -18.19 -22.43 7.68
C SER A 37 -19.49 -22.99 8.26
N TYR A 38 -19.32 -23.97 9.13
CA TYR A 38 -20.40 -24.57 9.90
C TYR A 38 -20.18 -24.28 11.38
N GLY A 39 -21.17 -23.68 12.02
CA GLY A 39 -21.11 -23.28 13.43
C GLY A 39 -21.83 -24.31 14.30
N ILE A 40 -21.12 -24.81 15.32
CA ILE A 40 -21.67 -25.69 16.34
C ILE A 40 -21.75 -24.92 17.65
N PRO A 41 -22.91 -24.76 18.28
CA PRO A 41 -23.03 -24.13 19.58
C PRO A 41 -22.36 -25.01 20.64
N ILE A 42 -21.23 -24.56 21.19
CA ILE A 42 -20.51 -25.25 22.26
C ILE A 42 -20.43 -24.27 23.45
N ARG A 43 -21.01 -24.69 24.58
CA ARG A 43 -20.92 -23.89 25.83
C ARG A 43 -19.87 -24.50 26.73
N PHE A 44 -18.79 -23.79 27.00
CA PHE A 44 -17.83 -24.13 28.03
C PHE A 44 -18.14 -23.35 29.32
N GLY A 45 -18.57 -24.06 30.35
CA GLY A 45 -18.42 -23.60 31.74
C GLY A 45 -19.43 -22.57 32.27
N VAL A 46 -20.51 -22.24 31.58
CA VAL A 46 -21.58 -21.42 32.15
C VAL A 46 -22.74 -22.30 32.58
N LYS A 47 -22.84 -22.59 33.86
CA LYS A 47 -24.10 -23.07 34.48
C LYS A 47 -25.04 -21.88 34.54
N ASP A 48 -25.87 -21.75 33.51
CA ASP A 48 -26.97 -20.79 33.54
C ASP A 48 -28.08 -21.36 34.42
N THR A 49 -28.17 -20.89 35.66
CA THR A 49 -29.19 -21.30 36.63
C THR A 49 -30.39 -20.36 36.65
N THR A 50 -30.44 -19.36 35.79
CA THR A 50 -31.58 -18.42 35.79
C THR A 50 -31.98 -18.05 34.36
N HIS A 51 -33.15 -18.50 34.01
CA HIS A 51 -34.05 -18.18 32.91
C HIS A 51 -34.21 -19.24 31.80
N LYS A 52 -35.31 -19.92 31.97
CA LYS A 52 -35.83 -20.95 31.04
C LYS A 52 -36.55 -20.40 29.83
N ASP A 53 -36.65 -19.12 29.63
CA ASP A 53 -37.40 -18.54 28.50
C ASP A 53 -36.68 -17.28 27.95
N SER A 54 -35.88 -17.49 26.97
CA SER A 54 -35.75 -16.66 25.75
C SER A 54 -34.56 -17.14 24.92
N LEU A 55 -34.82 -17.76 23.80
CA LEU A 55 -33.92 -17.85 22.66
C LEU A 55 -33.65 -16.44 22.16
N LYS A 56 -32.78 -15.66 22.85
CA LYS A 56 -32.16 -14.49 22.27
C LYS A 56 -31.09 -14.98 21.32
N THR A 57 -31.41 -15.01 20.06
CA THR A 57 -30.48 -15.08 18.94
C THR A 57 -29.43 -14.00 19.08
N GLY A 58 -28.27 -14.30 19.67
CA GLY A 58 -27.18 -13.34 19.85
C GLY A 58 -26.06 -13.74 20.80
N ASP A 59 -26.32 -14.53 21.82
CA ASP A 59 -25.34 -14.85 22.85
C ASP A 59 -24.81 -16.31 22.79
N GLY A 60 -24.81 -16.91 21.60
CA GLY A 60 -24.33 -18.28 21.45
C GLY A 60 -22.81 -18.31 21.29
N THR A 61 -22.13 -18.91 22.25
CA THR A 61 -20.75 -19.37 22.07
C THR A 61 -20.72 -20.42 20.97
N VAL A 62 -20.05 -20.12 19.87
CA VAL A 62 -20.06 -20.95 18.66
C VAL A 62 -18.65 -21.35 18.26
N THR A 63 -18.46 -22.63 18.01
CA THR A 63 -17.26 -23.13 17.35
C THR A 63 -17.54 -23.30 15.86
N TYR A 64 -16.71 -22.70 15.03
CA TYR A 64 -16.81 -22.80 13.58
C TYR A 64 -15.75 -23.75 13.04
N PHE A 65 -16.17 -24.65 12.18
CA PHE A 65 -15.32 -25.41 11.29
C PHE A 65 -15.49 -24.82 9.90
N GLY A 66 -14.40 -24.46 9.27
CA GLY A 66 -14.50 -23.76 8.00
C GLY A 66 -13.47 -24.21 6.99
N HIS A 67 -13.79 -23.94 5.75
CA HIS A 67 -12.95 -24.15 4.60
C HIS A 67 -13.00 -22.90 3.73
N SER A 68 -11.86 -22.46 3.24
CA SER A 68 -11.77 -21.36 2.28
C SER A 68 -10.90 -21.76 1.10
N VAL A 69 -11.32 -21.32 -0.07
CA VAL A 69 -10.60 -21.46 -1.32
C VAL A 69 -10.39 -20.09 -1.91
N GLU A 70 -9.17 -19.80 -2.31
CA GLU A 70 -8.84 -18.62 -3.08
C GLU A 70 -8.11 -19.01 -4.36
N TYR A 71 -8.62 -18.55 -5.48
CA TYR A 71 -7.93 -18.61 -6.77
C TYR A 71 -7.62 -17.20 -7.24
N SER A 72 -6.36 -16.89 -7.42
CA SER A 72 -5.92 -15.59 -7.91
C SER A 72 -5.03 -15.72 -9.13
N THR A 73 -5.17 -14.74 -10.04
CA THR A 73 -4.33 -14.63 -11.22
C THR A 73 -3.79 -13.22 -11.34
N TYR A 74 -2.53 -13.13 -11.67
CA TYR A 74 -1.85 -11.91 -12.01
C TYR A 74 -1.22 -12.07 -13.38
N HIS A 75 -1.47 -11.12 -14.26
CA HIS A 75 -0.90 -11.10 -15.60
C HIS A 75 -0.47 -9.69 -15.96
N ARG A 76 0.80 -9.53 -16.30
CA ARG A 76 1.36 -8.29 -16.80
C ARG A 76 1.97 -8.54 -18.16
N VAL A 77 1.74 -7.63 -19.09
CA VAL A 77 2.35 -7.59 -20.42
C VAL A 77 2.94 -6.21 -20.62
N TYR A 78 4.20 -6.16 -21.00
CA TYR A 78 4.85 -4.97 -21.53
C TYR A 78 5.11 -5.18 -23.01
N THR A 79 4.76 -4.19 -23.83
CA THR A 79 5.06 -4.17 -25.26
C THR A 79 5.66 -2.83 -25.64
N ASP A 80 6.61 -2.88 -26.56
CA ASP A 80 7.23 -1.71 -27.15
C ASP A 80 7.61 -2.01 -28.61
N ASP A 81 7.13 -1.18 -29.53
CA ASP A 81 7.44 -1.29 -30.96
C ASP A 81 8.54 -0.28 -31.30
N ILE A 82 9.78 -0.75 -31.23
CA ILE A 82 10.98 0.08 -31.36
C ILE A 82 11.17 0.54 -32.81
N TYR A 83 10.88 -0.32 -33.79
CA TYR A 83 11.13 -0.01 -35.21
C TYR A 83 10.23 1.08 -35.77
N SER A 84 9.06 1.28 -35.22
CA SER A 84 8.09 2.18 -35.84
C SER A 84 8.28 3.64 -35.44
N THR A 85 9.14 3.94 -34.50
CA THR A 85 9.18 5.26 -33.87
C THR A 85 10.50 6.00 -33.92
N ASN A 86 11.65 5.32 -33.95
CA ASN A 86 12.94 6.00 -33.87
C ASN A 86 14.10 5.11 -34.36
N THR A 87 15.25 5.71 -34.60
CA THR A 87 16.52 4.99 -34.68
C THR A 87 16.81 4.32 -33.34
N LEU A 88 17.52 3.19 -33.36
CA LEU A 88 17.93 2.47 -32.14
C LEU A 88 18.62 3.36 -31.12
N GLU A 89 19.37 4.36 -31.57
CA GLU A 89 20.10 5.31 -30.72
C GLU A 89 19.20 6.26 -29.92
N SER A 90 17.97 6.49 -30.36
CA SER A 90 16.98 7.31 -29.68
C SER A 90 15.96 6.52 -28.86
N ALA A 91 16.06 5.19 -28.89
CA ALA A 91 15.17 4.33 -28.11
C ALA A 91 15.53 4.37 -26.62
N PHE A 92 14.53 4.37 -25.77
CA PHE A 92 14.71 4.45 -24.32
C PHE A 92 15.58 3.33 -23.73
N TYR A 93 15.50 2.12 -24.29
CA TYR A 93 16.31 0.95 -23.94
C TYR A 93 17.30 0.60 -25.03
N HIS A 94 18.00 1.57 -25.60
CA HIS A 94 18.83 1.43 -26.81
C HIS A 94 19.99 0.43 -26.71
N ASP A 95 20.44 0.10 -25.51
CA ASP A 95 21.67 -0.67 -25.24
C ASP A 95 21.43 -2.06 -24.62
N LYS A 96 20.17 -2.44 -24.34
CA LYS A 96 19.86 -3.68 -23.60
C LYS A 96 18.75 -4.48 -24.28
N PHE A 97 19.13 -5.45 -25.14
CA PHE A 97 18.19 -6.38 -25.77
C PHE A 97 18.67 -7.82 -25.61
N TYR A 98 17.95 -8.59 -24.78
CA TYR A 98 18.25 -10.02 -24.58
C TYR A 98 17.47 -10.94 -25.53
N ILE A 99 16.38 -10.48 -26.11
CA ILE A 99 15.48 -11.30 -26.94
C ILE A 99 15.37 -10.76 -28.37
N SER A 100 14.99 -9.50 -28.52
CA SER A 100 14.77 -8.91 -29.86
C SER A 100 15.08 -7.41 -29.84
N PRO A 101 15.90 -6.93 -30.79
CA PRO A 101 16.16 -5.50 -30.96
C PRO A 101 15.02 -4.76 -31.65
N SER A 102 14.07 -5.48 -32.23
CA SER A 102 13.00 -4.88 -33.06
C SER A 102 11.78 -4.46 -32.29
N GLY A 103 11.56 -5.07 -31.14
CA GLY A 103 10.42 -4.76 -30.27
C GLY A 103 10.39 -5.67 -29.07
N SER A 104 9.70 -5.25 -28.05
CA SER A 104 9.55 -5.97 -26.79
C SER A 104 8.14 -6.52 -26.63
N TYR A 105 8.07 -7.76 -26.20
CA TYR A 105 6.84 -8.41 -25.75
C TYR A 105 7.15 -9.27 -24.53
N ASP A 106 7.08 -8.66 -23.36
CA ASP A 106 7.41 -9.32 -22.10
C ASP A 106 6.12 -9.65 -21.34
N SER A 107 5.97 -10.92 -21.00
CA SER A 107 4.77 -11.40 -20.29
C SER A 107 5.16 -12.10 -19.00
N THR A 108 4.58 -11.66 -17.89
CA THR A 108 4.67 -12.33 -16.60
C THR A 108 3.27 -12.75 -16.15
N ARG A 109 3.14 -13.99 -15.68
CA ARG A 109 1.87 -14.53 -15.20
C ARG A 109 2.11 -15.36 -13.95
N VAL A 110 1.30 -15.09 -12.93
CA VAL A 110 1.25 -15.90 -11.71
C VAL A 110 -0.20 -16.34 -11.53
N SER A 111 -0.40 -17.60 -11.26
CA SER A 111 -1.68 -18.12 -10.74
C SER A 111 -1.45 -18.84 -9.42
N SER A 112 -2.29 -18.58 -8.46
CA SER A 112 -2.22 -19.17 -7.12
C SER A 112 -3.57 -19.76 -6.77
N PHE A 113 -3.54 -20.98 -6.26
CA PHE A 113 -4.68 -21.68 -5.72
C PHE A 113 -4.39 -22.05 -4.27
N ASP A 114 -5.09 -21.42 -3.33
CA ASP A 114 -4.91 -21.59 -1.90
C ASP A 114 -6.15 -22.29 -1.30
N ASN A 115 -5.91 -23.39 -0.58
CA ASN A 115 -6.92 -24.13 0.17
C ASN A 115 -6.60 -24.07 1.64
N LYS A 116 -7.55 -23.65 2.46
CA LYS A 116 -7.37 -23.52 3.90
C LYS A 116 -8.53 -24.14 4.66
N VAL A 117 -8.21 -25.01 5.59
CA VAL A 117 -9.16 -25.56 6.58
C VAL A 117 -8.87 -24.91 7.93
N PHE A 118 -9.90 -24.48 8.63
CA PHE A 118 -9.74 -23.78 9.89
C PHE A 118 -10.77 -24.14 10.94
N ILE A 119 -10.38 -23.95 12.18
CA ILE A 119 -11.24 -24.01 13.35
C ILE A 119 -11.20 -22.65 14.04
N ARG A 120 -12.37 -22.12 14.37
CA ARG A 120 -12.51 -20.89 15.14
C ARG A 120 -13.34 -21.16 16.37
N LEU A 121 -12.75 -20.97 17.52
CA LEU A 121 -13.37 -21.14 18.83
C LEU A 121 -13.78 -19.78 19.37
N GLN A 122 -15.06 -19.60 19.63
CA GLN A 122 -15.64 -18.42 20.29
C GLN A 122 -16.55 -18.84 21.45
N PRO A 123 -16.06 -19.72 22.36
CA PRO A 123 -16.91 -20.28 23.42
C PRO A 123 -17.07 -19.35 24.63
N TRP A 124 -16.41 -18.20 24.60
CA TRP A 124 -16.40 -17.22 25.71
C TRP A 124 -17.23 -15.99 25.37
N ALA A 125 -17.53 -15.20 26.39
CA ALA A 125 -18.19 -13.92 26.19
C ALA A 125 -17.34 -13.01 25.28
N PRO A 126 -17.96 -12.14 24.46
CA PRO A 126 -17.22 -11.23 23.57
C PRO A 126 -16.26 -10.29 24.29
N ASP A 127 -16.50 -10.02 25.58
CA ASP A 127 -15.68 -9.16 26.46
C ASP A 127 -14.71 -9.97 27.34
N ALA A 128 -14.55 -11.26 27.10
CA ALA A 128 -13.58 -12.10 27.80
C ALA A 128 -12.16 -11.78 27.38
N ILE A 129 -11.23 -11.98 28.31
CA ILE A 129 -9.79 -11.75 28.05
C ILE A 129 -9.26 -12.61 26.90
N ILE A 130 -9.88 -13.76 26.68
CA ILE A 130 -9.74 -14.58 25.46
C ILE A 130 -11.17 -14.76 24.93
N SER A 131 -11.52 -14.05 23.86
CA SER A 131 -12.85 -14.12 23.25
C SER A 131 -12.87 -14.99 22.00
N LYS A 132 -11.73 -15.15 21.35
CA LYS A 132 -11.59 -15.88 20.08
C LYS A 132 -10.23 -16.56 20.00
N LEU A 133 -10.24 -17.82 19.59
CA LEU A 133 -9.07 -18.55 19.09
C LEU A 133 -9.36 -18.99 17.65
N ASP A 134 -8.39 -18.84 16.78
CA ASP A 134 -8.49 -19.18 15.35
C ASP A 134 -7.25 -19.95 14.94
N GLY A 135 -7.40 -21.02 14.22
CA GLY A 135 -6.24 -21.78 13.74
C GLY A 135 -6.60 -22.67 12.58
N GLY A 136 -5.60 -22.99 11.77
CA GLY A 136 -5.83 -23.82 10.61
C GLY A 136 -4.55 -24.17 9.87
N ILE A 137 -4.77 -24.99 8.86
CA ILE A 137 -3.74 -25.43 7.93
C ILE A 137 -4.15 -25.06 6.52
N GLY A 138 -3.19 -24.74 5.69
CA GLY A 138 -3.44 -24.44 4.29
C GLY A 138 -2.42 -25.08 3.37
N TYR A 139 -2.86 -25.27 2.15
CA TYR A 139 -2.06 -25.77 1.05
C TYR A 139 -2.23 -24.87 -0.16
N GLN A 140 -1.13 -24.37 -0.69
CA GLN A 140 -1.10 -23.43 -1.78
C GLN A 140 -0.33 -24.02 -2.96
N ILE A 141 -0.89 -23.92 -4.15
CA ILE A 141 -0.23 -24.27 -5.41
C ILE A 141 -0.03 -22.97 -6.20
N ILE A 142 1.20 -22.72 -6.64
CA ILE A 142 1.56 -21.53 -7.40
C ILE A 142 2.14 -21.97 -8.74
N SER A 143 1.68 -21.34 -9.80
CA SER A 143 2.22 -21.49 -11.15
C SER A 143 2.71 -20.15 -11.63
N VAL A 144 3.99 -20.08 -11.99
CA VAL A 144 4.66 -18.88 -12.48
C VAL A 144 5.09 -19.11 -13.92
N TYR A 145 4.66 -18.24 -14.81
CA TYR A 145 5.09 -18.23 -16.21
C TYR A 145 6.19 -17.19 -16.41
N GLY A 146 7.28 -17.60 -17.04
CA GLY A 146 8.37 -16.70 -17.40
C GLY A 146 9.32 -17.35 -18.38
N PHE A 147 10.15 -16.56 -19.01
CA PHE A 147 11.28 -17.06 -19.80
C PHE A 147 12.35 -17.58 -18.84
N LYS A 148 12.95 -18.73 -19.19
CA LYS A 148 14.13 -19.22 -18.48
C LYS A 148 15.39 -18.71 -19.15
N PRO A 149 16.45 -18.40 -18.38
CA PRO A 149 17.72 -17.95 -18.93
C PRO A 149 18.31 -18.86 -20.01
N ASP A 150 18.14 -20.18 -19.85
CA ASP A 150 18.72 -21.20 -20.73
C ASP A 150 17.92 -21.46 -21.99
N SER A 151 16.81 -20.75 -22.20
CA SER A 151 15.86 -21.06 -23.26
C SER A 151 15.51 -19.88 -24.13
N TYR A 152 16.51 -19.13 -24.59
CA TYR A 152 16.33 -18.03 -25.56
C TYR A 152 15.63 -18.45 -26.86
N ILE A 153 15.56 -19.74 -27.16
CA ILE A 153 14.98 -20.31 -28.38
C ILE A 153 13.59 -20.90 -28.13
N LYS A 154 13.19 -21.09 -26.86
CA LYS A 154 11.89 -21.68 -26.50
C LYS A 154 10.97 -20.65 -25.88
N PRO A 155 9.67 -20.66 -26.25
CA PRO A 155 8.69 -19.85 -25.52
C PRO A 155 8.74 -20.19 -24.04
N GLY A 156 8.42 -19.21 -23.19
CA GLY A 156 8.46 -19.34 -21.74
C GLY A 156 7.74 -20.57 -21.22
N SER A 157 8.08 -21.01 -20.04
CA SER A 157 7.53 -22.20 -19.40
C SER A 157 6.81 -21.85 -18.10
N ASN A 158 5.84 -22.69 -17.72
CA ASN A 158 5.24 -22.64 -16.40
C ASN A 158 6.13 -23.39 -15.41
N ASN A 159 6.45 -22.74 -14.29
CA ASN A 159 7.07 -23.37 -13.14
C ASN A 159 6.02 -23.52 -12.05
N HIS A 160 5.94 -24.71 -11.45
CA HIS A 160 4.97 -25.02 -10.43
C HIS A 160 5.70 -25.29 -9.12
N TYR A 161 5.19 -24.71 -8.05
CA TYR A 161 5.61 -25.04 -6.71
C TYR A 161 4.41 -25.00 -5.76
N SER A 162 4.56 -25.65 -4.63
CA SER A 162 3.52 -25.72 -3.61
C SER A 162 4.06 -25.34 -2.26
N ASN A 163 3.19 -24.89 -1.41
CA ASN A 163 3.50 -24.54 -0.03
C ASN A 163 2.47 -25.18 0.89
N SER A 164 2.89 -25.72 2.02
CA SER A 164 1.99 -25.98 3.13
C SER A 164 2.28 -25.05 4.28
N TYR A 165 1.23 -24.57 4.94
CA TYR A 165 1.37 -23.65 6.06
C TYR A 165 0.37 -23.93 7.17
N THR A 166 0.70 -23.45 8.35
CA THR A 166 -0.20 -23.39 9.48
C THR A 166 -0.31 -21.98 10.00
N TYR A 167 -1.42 -21.67 10.64
CA TYR A 167 -1.58 -20.39 11.34
C TYR A 167 -2.37 -20.59 12.63
N ALA A 168 -2.11 -19.70 13.57
CA ALA A 168 -2.85 -19.60 14.80
C ALA A 168 -3.06 -18.13 15.14
N GLY A 169 -4.24 -17.82 15.65
CA GLY A 169 -4.60 -16.47 16.08
C GLY A 169 -5.42 -16.52 17.37
N ALA A 170 -5.30 -15.47 18.13
CA ALA A 170 -6.07 -15.28 19.34
C ALA A 170 -6.43 -13.80 19.51
N SER A 171 -7.58 -13.52 20.07
CA SER A 171 -7.95 -12.15 20.42
C SER A 171 -8.86 -12.13 21.62
N GLY A 172 -8.88 -10.98 22.27
CA GLY A 172 -9.73 -10.80 23.45
C GLY A 172 -9.79 -9.36 23.89
N GLN A 173 -10.58 -9.13 24.91
CA GLN A 173 -10.70 -7.82 25.53
C GLN A 173 -11.02 -7.96 27.01
N PHE A 174 -10.63 -6.95 27.77
CA PHE A 174 -11.03 -6.81 29.15
C PHE A 174 -11.89 -5.55 29.26
N ARG A 175 -13.19 -5.76 29.31
CA ARG A 175 -14.18 -4.67 29.29
C ARG A 175 -13.90 -3.71 28.13
N LYS A 176 -14.06 -2.39 28.34
CA LYS A 176 -13.76 -1.34 27.35
C LYS A 176 -12.32 -0.80 27.42
N TYR A 177 -11.52 -1.28 28.37
CA TYR A 177 -10.22 -0.68 28.71
C TYR A 177 -9.05 -1.31 27.96
N PHE A 178 -9.14 -2.59 27.67
CA PHE A 178 -8.04 -3.33 27.06
C PHE A 178 -8.54 -4.26 25.96
N LYS A 179 -7.91 -4.22 24.81
CA LYS A 179 -8.10 -5.17 23.70
C LYS A 179 -6.76 -5.65 23.24
N TRP A 180 -6.70 -6.89 22.82
CA TRP A 180 -5.52 -7.47 22.21
C TRP A 180 -5.89 -8.45 21.10
N ASP A 181 -5.00 -8.57 20.16
CA ASP A 181 -5.04 -9.58 19.08
C ASP A 181 -3.64 -10.02 18.74
N GLY A 182 -3.53 -11.24 18.28
CA GLY A 182 -2.27 -11.79 17.77
C GLY A 182 -2.53 -12.88 16.75
N MET A 183 -1.68 -12.95 15.75
CA MET A 183 -1.70 -13.99 14.72
C MET A 183 -0.28 -14.36 14.36
N ALA A 184 -0.04 -15.66 14.17
CA ALA A 184 1.18 -16.20 13.62
C ALA A 184 0.86 -17.13 12.44
N LYS A 185 1.63 -17.03 11.36
CA LYS A 185 1.57 -17.92 10.21
C LYS A 185 2.97 -18.45 9.93
N PHE A 186 3.08 -19.74 9.74
CA PHE A 186 4.36 -20.41 9.46
C PHE A 186 4.21 -21.37 8.29
N TYR A 187 5.15 -21.31 7.35
CA TYR A 187 5.22 -22.20 6.21
C TYR A 187 6.05 -23.43 6.53
N LEU A 188 5.40 -24.60 6.50
CA LEU A 188 5.97 -25.87 6.90
C LEU A 188 6.83 -26.51 5.81
N SER A 189 6.43 -26.34 4.56
CA SER A 189 7.12 -26.94 3.41
C SER A 189 6.88 -26.18 2.12
N GLY A 190 7.69 -26.45 1.10
CA GLY A 190 7.59 -25.90 -0.23
C GLY A 190 8.59 -24.79 -0.49
N TYR A 191 8.31 -23.95 -1.47
CA TYR A 191 9.17 -22.82 -1.84
C TYR A 191 9.37 -21.84 -0.69
N ASN A 192 8.31 -21.56 0.05
CA ASN A 192 8.31 -20.65 1.19
C ASN A 192 8.61 -21.34 2.53
N ALA A 193 9.13 -22.58 2.52
CA ALA A 193 9.40 -23.32 3.77
C ALA A 193 10.24 -22.49 4.76
N GLY A 194 9.77 -22.40 6.01
CA GLY A 194 10.41 -21.59 7.06
C GLY A 194 10.06 -20.10 7.02
N ASP A 195 9.17 -19.64 6.11
CA ASP A 195 8.63 -18.29 6.20
C ASP A 195 7.74 -18.18 7.44
N LEU A 196 7.88 -17.05 8.11
CA LEU A 196 7.17 -16.73 9.36
C LEU A 196 6.56 -15.33 9.26
N ASN A 197 5.35 -15.20 9.76
CA ASN A 197 4.72 -13.90 9.96
C ASN A 197 4.02 -13.91 11.32
N ILE A 198 4.39 -12.99 12.19
CA ILE A 198 3.78 -12.76 13.50
C ILE A 198 3.30 -11.31 13.53
N ASP A 199 2.07 -11.11 13.94
CA ASP A 199 1.46 -9.81 14.10
C ASP A 199 0.67 -9.80 15.41
N ALA A 200 1.02 -8.89 16.32
CA ALA A 200 0.37 -8.78 17.63
C ALA A 200 0.09 -7.31 17.97
N GLY A 201 -1.11 -7.05 18.42
CA GLY A 201 -1.57 -5.71 18.77
C GLY A 201 -2.20 -5.67 20.16
N VAL A 202 -2.03 -4.53 20.83
CA VAL A 202 -2.69 -4.21 22.09
C VAL A 202 -3.28 -2.80 22.02
N LYS A 203 -4.45 -2.61 22.60
CA LYS A 203 -5.10 -1.32 22.71
C LYS A 203 -5.54 -1.09 24.14
N PHE A 204 -5.01 -0.05 24.76
CA PHE A 204 -5.43 0.46 26.04
C PHE A 204 -6.33 1.69 25.85
N SER A 205 -7.43 1.75 26.59
CA SER A 205 -8.38 2.85 26.55
C SER A 205 -8.64 3.34 27.98
N MET A 206 -8.39 4.61 28.21
CA MET A 206 -8.65 5.29 29.50
C MET A 206 -9.69 6.38 29.27
N TYR A 207 -10.53 6.61 30.25
CA TYR A 207 -11.65 7.55 30.15
C TYR A 207 -11.61 8.64 31.22
N PRO A 208 -10.48 9.36 31.39
CA PRO A 208 -10.42 10.52 32.27
C PRO A 208 -11.15 11.75 31.70
N ILE A 209 -11.35 11.74 30.38
CA ILE A 209 -12.05 12.77 29.58
C ILE A 209 -13.10 12.11 28.69
N ASP A 210 -14.03 12.91 28.18
CA ASP A 210 -15.01 12.44 27.20
C ASP A 210 -14.34 11.81 25.97
N LYS A 211 -14.95 10.73 25.46
CA LYS A 211 -14.44 9.92 24.34
C LYS A 211 -13.12 9.17 24.64
N GLY A 212 -12.49 9.42 25.79
CA GLY A 212 -11.32 8.69 26.27
C GLY A 212 -10.00 9.03 25.56
N ILE A 213 -8.95 8.36 26.04
CA ILE A 213 -7.60 8.35 25.49
C ILE A 213 -7.29 6.91 25.12
N HIS A 214 -6.85 6.68 23.88
CA HIS A 214 -6.55 5.37 23.35
C HIS A 214 -5.09 5.26 22.98
N LEU A 215 -4.39 4.27 23.56
CA LEU A 215 -3.02 3.92 23.19
C LEU A 215 -3.02 2.55 22.53
N THR A 216 -2.54 2.46 21.31
CA THR A 216 -2.39 1.21 20.58
C THR A 216 -0.90 0.92 20.37
N GLY A 217 -0.48 -0.30 20.69
CA GLY A 217 0.85 -0.81 20.34
C GLY A 217 0.72 -2.01 19.42
N ARG A 218 1.64 -2.14 18.46
CA ARG A 218 1.69 -3.27 17.52
C ARG A 218 3.13 -3.73 17.32
N VAL A 219 3.34 -5.03 17.27
CA VAL A 219 4.61 -5.67 16.94
C VAL A 219 4.40 -6.60 15.77
N MET A 220 5.23 -6.48 14.76
CA MET A 220 5.25 -7.33 13.59
C MET A 220 6.63 -7.92 13.39
N LEU A 221 6.69 -9.24 13.21
CA LEU A 221 7.91 -9.97 12.89
C LEU A 221 7.61 -10.79 11.63
N SER A 222 8.43 -10.65 10.61
CA SER A 222 8.30 -11.44 9.41
C SER A 222 9.64 -11.94 8.90
N SER A 223 9.63 -13.12 8.31
CA SER A 223 10.73 -13.69 7.54
C SER A 223 10.12 -14.26 6.27
N THR A 224 10.49 -13.74 5.12
CA THR A 224 9.87 -14.02 3.83
C THR A 224 10.90 -14.39 2.78
N SER A 225 10.67 -15.50 2.09
CA SER A 225 11.45 -15.88 0.91
C SER A 225 11.26 -14.86 -0.22
N PRO A 226 12.29 -14.62 -1.04
CA PRO A 226 12.16 -13.80 -2.24
C PRO A 226 11.06 -14.32 -3.16
N ASP A 227 10.42 -13.41 -3.90
CA ASP A 227 9.51 -13.80 -4.96
C ASP A 227 10.26 -14.47 -6.10
N TRP A 228 9.61 -15.41 -6.82
CA TRP A 228 10.24 -16.13 -7.92
C TRP A 228 10.86 -15.20 -8.96
N TYR A 229 10.18 -14.08 -9.29
CA TYR A 229 10.70 -13.09 -10.25
C TYR A 229 11.86 -12.25 -9.70
N GLN A 230 12.08 -12.21 -8.41
CA GLN A 230 13.26 -11.58 -7.81
C GLN A 230 14.49 -12.46 -7.95
N GLU A 231 14.29 -13.77 -7.97
CA GLU A 231 15.38 -14.72 -8.16
C GLU A 231 15.65 -15.02 -9.64
N GLN A 232 14.60 -15.20 -10.43
CA GLN A 232 14.74 -15.59 -11.84
C GLN A 232 13.85 -14.73 -12.72
N TYR A 233 14.46 -13.90 -13.53
CA TYR A 233 13.74 -13.04 -14.46
C TYR A 233 14.48 -12.95 -15.80
N CYS A 234 13.75 -13.09 -16.89
CA CYS A 234 14.23 -12.87 -18.23
C CYS A 234 13.15 -12.15 -19.04
N SER A 235 13.49 -10.98 -19.54
CA SER A 235 12.68 -10.16 -20.42
C SER A 235 13.58 -9.57 -21.52
N ASN A 236 13.02 -8.78 -22.41
CA ASN A 236 13.81 -8.18 -23.46
C ASN A 236 14.91 -7.22 -22.95
N HIS A 237 14.65 -6.54 -21.85
CA HIS A 237 15.57 -5.51 -21.33
C HIS A 237 16.22 -5.86 -20.01
N TYR A 238 15.79 -6.93 -19.34
CA TYR A 238 16.28 -7.31 -18.02
C TYR A 238 16.46 -8.81 -17.91
N TYR A 239 17.59 -9.19 -17.33
CA TYR A 239 17.94 -10.56 -17.05
C TYR A 239 18.68 -10.67 -15.73
N TRP A 240 18.23 -11.60 -14.87
CA TRP A 240 18.97 -11.99 -13.67
C TRP A 240 18.64 -13.40 -13.22
N GLN A 241 19.59 -13.97 -12.52
CA GLN A 241 19.47 -15.22 -11.80
C GLN A 241 20.20 -15.04 -10.45
N ASN A 242 19.43 -14.94 -9.40
CA ASN A 242 19.90 -14.67 -8.06
C ASN A 242 19.60 -15.84 -7.13
N ASN A 243 20.24 -15.84 -5.97
CA ASN A 243 19.94 -16.72 -4.86
C ASN A 243 19.99 -15.85 -3.61
N PHE A 244 18.88 -15.18 -3.33
CA PHE A 244 18.76 -14.24 -2.24
C PHE A 244 18.38 -14.95 -0.94
N ASP A 245 18.88 -14.43 0.16
CA ASP A 245 18.44 -14.82 1.49
C ASP A 245 17.03 -14.27 1.79
N LYS A 246 16.39 -14.86 2.79
CA LYS A 246 15.10 -14.38 3.27
C LYS A 246 15.23 -12.96 3.81
N THR A 247 14.28 -12.11 3.41
CA THR A 247 14.13 -10.79 4.03
C THR A 247 13.45 -10.96 5.38
N THR A 248 14.07 -10.43 6.44
CA THR A 248 13.45 -10.41 7.78
C THR A 248 13.12 -8.97 8.17
N GLU A 249 11.94 -8.78 8.72
CA GLU A 249 11.48 -7.48 9.21
C GLU A 249 11.01 -7.61 10.66
N SER A 250 11.51 -6.73 11.51
CA SER A 250 11.04 -6.54 12.88
C SER A 250 10.53 -5.11 13.01
N ARG A 251 9.25 -4.94 13.35
CA ARG A 251 8.60 -3.64 13.44
C ARG A 251 7.85 -3.49 14.75
N ILE A 252 7.98 -2.33 15.37
CA ILE A 252 7.18 -1.91 16.52
C ILE A 252 6.53 -0.56 16.20
N GLU A 253 5.26 -0.45 16.54
CA GLU A 253 4.45 0.75 16.29
C GLU A 253 3.68 1.14 17.53
N GLY A 254 3.52 2.45 17.74
CA GLY A 254 2.68 3.03 18.79
C GLY A 254 1.78 4.11 18.21
N ASN A 255 0.52 4.14 18.63
CA ASN A 255 -0.43 5.16 18.22
C ASN A 255 -1.22 5.66 19.43
N LEU A 256 -1.17 6.98 19.65
CA LEU A 256 -1.95 7.69 20.65
C LEU A 256 -3.09 8.45 19.97
N HIS A 257 -4.32 8.12 20.30
CA HIS A 257 -5.50 8.76 19.76
C HIS A 257 -6.35 9.39 20.87
N ILE A 258 -6.59 10.70 20.79
CA ILE A 258 -7.40 11.49 21.72
C ILE A 258 -8.55 12.14 20.93
N PRO A 259 -9.71 11.48 20.82
CA PRO A 259 -10.81 11.95 19.97
C PRO A 259 -11.38 13.32 20.37
N LEU A 260 -11.37 13.64 21.68
CA LEU A 260 -11.85 14.95 22.17
C LEU A 260 -11.03 16.11 21.60
N TRP A 261 -9.76 15.88 21.33
CA TRP A 261 -8.84 16.89 20.82
C TRP A 261 -8.59 16.76 19.32
N ASP A 262 -9.24 15.83 18.64
CA ASP A 262 -8.92 15.44 17.25
C ASP A 262 -7.41 15.29 17.05
N LEU A 263 -6.78 14.58 17.99
CA LEU A 263 -5.34 14.33 18.01
C LEU A 263 -5.06 12.87 17.75
N ASN A 264 -4.18 12.61 16.78
CA ASN A 264 -3.62 11.29 16.51
C ASN A 264 -2.10 11.42 16.35
N ALA A 265 -1.35 10.72 17.21
CA ALA A 265 0.11 10.70 17.17
C ALA A 265 0.59 9.26 17.00
N PHE A 266 1.43 9.04 16.01
CA PHE A 266 1.99 7.75 15.67
C PHE A 266 3.50 7.80 15.74
N ALA A 267 4.13 6.71 16.19
CA ALA A 267 5.56 6.47 16.04
C ALA A 267 5.80 4.98 15.73
N GLY A 268 6.72 4.72 14.81
CA GLY A 268 7.10 3.37 14.41
C GLY A 268 8.59 3.26 14.16
N TYR A 269 9.13 2.08 14.45
CA TYR A 269 10.52 1.71 14.18
C TYR A 269 10.57 0.33 13.56
N ALA A 270 11.31 0.19 12.48
CA ALA A 270 11.51 -1.07 11.79
C ALA A 270 13.00 -1.34 11.54
N ILE A 271 13.37 -2.60 11.62
CA ILE A 271 14.67 -3.14 11.20
C ILE A 271 14.38 -4.15 10.10
N ILE A 272 15.04 -4.02 8.96
CA ILE A 272 14.88 -4.89 7.81
C ILE A 272 16.26 -5.45 7.43
N ASP A 273 16.44 -6.75 7.60
CA ASP A 273 17.62 -7.45 7.15
C ASP A 273 17.39 -8.03 5.75
N ASN A 274 18.44 -8.09 4.95
CA ASN A 274 18.41 -8.66 3.61
C ASN A 274 17.34 -8.00 2.72
N LEU A 275 17.19 -6.69 2.82
CA LEU A 275 16.23 -5.93 2.00
C LEU A 275 16.56 -6.12 0.51
N ILE A 276 15.60 -6.60 -0.26
CA ILE A 276 15.69 -6.70 -1.72
C ILE A 276 15.21 -5.37 -2.32
N TYR A 277 15.99 -4.82 -3.24
CA TYR A 277 15.69 -3.54 -3.88
C TYR A 277 16.08 -3.55 -5.36
N TYR A 278 15.48 -2.67 -6.15
CA TYR A 278 15.89 -2.40 -7.52
C TYR A 278 16.84 -1.20 -7.49
N GLY A 279 18.12 -1.48 -7.76
CA GLY A 279 19.17 -0.48 -7.78
C GLY A 279 19.12 0.46 -8.98
N LEU A 280 20.22 1.15 -9.24
CA LEU A 280 20.36 1.99 -10.42
C LEU A 280 20.10 1.16 -11.69
N ASP A 281 19.50 1.75 -12.71
CA ASP A 281 19.15 1.07 -13.97
C ASP A 281 18.21 -0.14 -13.83
N GLY A 282 17.54 -0.29 -12.70
CA GLY A 282 16.61 -1.39 -12.46
C GLY A 282 17.26 -2.74 -12.15
N VAL A 283 18.56 -2.81 -11.93
CA VAL A 283 19.23 -4.04 -11.48
C VAL A 283 18.79 -4.38 -10.08
N ILE A 284 18.37 -5.62 -9.88
CA ILE A 284 17.93 -6.09 -8.56
C ILE A 284 19.11 -6.50 -7.69
N GLY A 285 19.08 -6.17 -6.42
CA GLY A 285 20.08 -6.51 -5.44
C GLY A 285 19.50 -6.75 -4.05
N GLN A 286 20.32 -7.25 -3.14
CA GLN A 286 19.97 -7.44 -1.75
C GLN A 286 20.99 -6.73 -0.85
N CYS A 287 20.50 -6.08 0.20
CA CYS A 287 21.34 -5.40 1.18
C CYS A 287 22.07 -6.41 2.06
N ASN A 288 23.37 -6.17 2.27
CA ASN A 288 24.17 -6.98 3.21
C ASN A 288 24.06 -6.49 4.66
N ASN A 289 23.64 -5.25 4.86
CA ASN A 289 23.50 -4.64 6.18
C ASN A 289 22.04 -4.35 6.48
N PRO A 290 21.62 -4.43 7.75
CA PRO A 290 20.28 -4.06 8.15
C PRO A 290 19.94 -2.60 7.80
N VAL A 291 18.76 -2.40 7.29
CA VAL A 291 18.19 -1.07 7.04
C VAL A 291 17.20 -0.76 8.14
N THR A 292 17.42 0.35 8.84
CA THR A 292 16.51 0.79 9.90
C THR A 292 15.66 1.96 9.41
N VAL A 293 14.39 1.96 9.81
CA VAL A 293 13.44 3.02 9.48
C VAL A 293 12.76 3.49 10.75
N PHE A 294 12.79 4.79 10.97
CA PHE A 294 11.97 5.47 11.99
C PHE A 294 10.94 6.34 11.31
N SER A 295 9.70 6.30 11.79
CA SER A 295 8.62 7.16 11.31
C SER A 295 7.84 7.72 12.50
N ALA A 296 7.52 9.01 12.46
CA ALA A 296 6.63 9.63 13.44
C ALA A 296 5.66 10.56 12.72
N SER A 297 4.37 10.46 13.03
CA SER A 297 3.36 11.36 12.46
C SER A 297 2.47 11.97 13.53
N LEU A 298 2.01 13.18 13.24
CA LEU A 298 1.08 13.92 14.06
C LEU A 298 -0.06 14.43 13.19
N GLU A 299 -1.28 14.05 13.56
CA GLU A 299 -2.50 14.59 12.98
C GLU A 299 -3.24 15.40 14.02
N LYS A 300 -3.54 16.65 13.70
CA LYS A 300 -4.24 17.56 14.61
C LYS A 300 -5.17 18.47 13.83
N ASN A 301 -6.46 18.32 14.10
CA ASN A 301 -7.46 19.21 13.55
C ASN A 301 -7.85 20.27 14.59
N LEU A 302 -7.86 21.50 14.15
CA LEU A 302 -8.24 22.65 14.95
C LEU A 302 -9.45 23.33 14.30
N LYS A 303 -10.41 23.66 15.12
CA LYS A 303 -11.56 24.47 14.71
C LYS A 303 -11.60 25.74 15.53
N LEU A 304 -11.50 26.88 14.86
CA LEU A 304 -11.54 28.22 15.43
C LEU A 304 -12.70 28.97 14.75
N TRP A 305 -13.88 28.98 15.37
CA TRP A 305 -15.14 29.47 14.79
C TRP A 305 -15.45 28.76 13.45
N ASP A 306 -15.42 29.49 12.36
CA ASP A 306 -15.67 28.97 11.02
C ASP A 306 -14.38 28.49 10.31
N PHE A 307 -13.20 28.70 10.91
CA PHE A 307 -11.92 28.25 10.38
C PHE A 307 -11.59 26.84 10.85
N HIS A 308 -11.23 26.01 9.91
CA HIS A 308 -10.75 24.64 10.10
C HIS A 308 -9.30 24.55 9.62
N LEU A 309 -8.44 23.98 10.47
CA LEU A 309 -7.03 23.78 10.23
C LEU A 309 -6.72 22.29 10.44
N ASP A 310 -6.78 21.51 9.38
CA ASP A 310 -6.46 20.09 9.42
C ASP A 310 -4.99 19.92 9.08
N ASN A 311 -4.24 19.37 10.04
CA ASN A 311 -2.79 19.23 9.92
C ASN A 311 -2.40 17.76 10.04
N ARG A 312 -1.59 17.30 9.09
CA ARG A 312 -0.92 16.01 9.11
C ARG A 312 0.54 16.20 8.77
N ILE A 313 1.41 15.85 9.70
CA ILE A 313 2.85 15.98 9.59
C ILE A 313 3.46 14.59 9.74
N LEU A 314 4.45 14.27 8.93
CA LEU A 314 5.20 13.02 8.97
C LEU A 314 6.69 13.35 8.96
N TYR A 315 7.42 12.77 9.89
CA TYR A 315 8.87 12.71 9.90
C TYR A 315 9.33 11.27 9.69
N GLN A 316 10.32 11.09 8.83
CA GLN A 316 10.88 9.78 8.51
C GLN A 316 12.41 9.82 8.48
N TYR A 317 13.01 8.75 8.92
CA TYR A 317 14.45 8.53 8.84
C TYR A 317 14.74 7.11 8.36
N THR A 318 15.67 6.96 7.46
CA THR A 318 16.22 5.68 7.02
C THR A 318 17.72 5.67 7.21
N SER A 319 18.28 4.55 7.66
CA SER A 319 19.72 4.39 7.82
C SER A 319 20.46 4.28 6.47
N ASN A 320 19.76 3.92 5.41
CA ASN A 320 20.34 3.76 4.07
C ASN A 320 19.44 4.40 3.01
N LYS A 321 19.80 5.62 2.58
CA LYS A 321 19.06 6.38 1.56
C LYS A 321 19.31 5.88 0.14
N GLU A 322 20.34 5.08 -0.09
CA GLU A 322 20.66 4.56 -1.43
C GLU A 322 19.73 3.44 -1.84
N VAL A 323 19.22 2.67 -0.88
CA VAL A 323 18.32 1.54 -1.13
C VAL A 323 16.87 1.81 -0.71
N LEU A 324 16.67 2.77 0.20
CA LEU A 324 15.34 3.18 0.66
C LEU A 324 15.31 4.70 0.85
N PRO A 325 15.25 5.48 -0.23
CA PRO A 325 15.15 6.92 -0.16
C PRO A 325 13.76 7.36 0.30
N LEU A 326 13.71 8.06 1.43
CA LEU A 326 12.48 8.60 2.00
C LEU A 326 12.63 10.12 2.20
N PRO A 327 11.57 10.91 1.96
CA PRO A 327 11.58 12.32 2.36
C PRO A 327 11.64 12.39 3.89
N ALA A 328 12.55 13.20 4.41
CA ALA A 328 12.73 13.33 5.87
C ALA A 328 11.50 13.96 6.55
N PHE A 329 10.82 14.87 5.84
CA PHE A 329 9.64 15.54 6.34
C PHE A 329 8.59 15.65 5.24
N SER A 330 7.31 15.39 5.61
CA SER A 330 6.15 15.58 4.75
C SER A 330 5.03 16.25 5.54
N ALA A 331 4.29 17.13 4.89
CA ALA A 331 3.14 17.80 5.48
C ALA A 331 1.96 17.81 4.51
N ASN A 332 0.77 17.52 5.03
CA ASN A 332 -0.50 17.73 4.35
C ASN A 332 -1.34 18.65 5.24
N LEU A 333 -1.63 19.82 4.72
CA LEU A 333 -2.36 20.85 5.44
C LEU A 333 -3.60 21.20 4.63
N ARG A 334 -4.76 21.18 5.29
CA ARG A 334 -6.02 21.63 4.70
C ARG A 334 -6.56 22.74 5.56
N TYR A 335 -6.57 23.98 5.05
CA TYR A 335 -7.04 25.15 5.74
C TYR A 335 -8.22 25.75 5.00
N TYR A 336 -9.37 25.80 5.66
CA TYR A 336 -10.59 26.28 5.03
C TYR A 336 -11.51 26.99 6.02
N MET A 337 -12.35 27.82 5.48
CA MET A 337 -13.46 28.45 6.15
C MET A 337 -14.76 27.78 5.74
N GLU A 338 -15.61 27.42 6.70
CA GLU A 338 -16.92 26.83 6.49
C GLU A 338 -17.99 27.69 7.10
N PHE A 339 -18.95 28.14 6.29
CA PHE A 339 -20.05 29.00 6.74
C PHE A 339 -21.32 28.73 5.96
N ASP A 340 -22.46 29.04 6.58
CA ASP A 340 -23.76 28.99 5.92
C ASP A 340 -24.01 30.31 5.18
N LEU A 341 -23.92 30.31 3.84
CA LEU A 341 -24.27 31.45 3.02
C LEU A 341 -25.79 31.73 3.08
N VAL A 342 -26.59 30.66 3.12
CA VAL A 342 -28.03 30.70 3.39
C VAL A 342 -28.32 29.61 4.42
N LYS A 343 -28.76 29.99 5.61
CA LYS A 343 -29.05 29.08 6.71
C LYS A 343 -29.93 27.91 6.25
N SER A 344 -29.47 26.69 6.56
CA SER A 344 -30.11 25.40 6.24
C SER A 344 -30.32 25.11 4.75
N VAL A 345 -29.85 25.98 3.83
CA VAL A 345 -30.03 25.84 2.38
C VAL A 345 -28.70 25.72 1.65
N MET A 346 -27.72 26.57 1.98
CA MET A 346 -26.45 26.63 1.28
C MET A 346 -25.28 26.79 2.26
N ARG A 347 -24.43 25.78 2.31
CA ARG A 347 -23.18 25.80 3.05
C ARG A 347 -22.01 25.86 2.09
N VAL A 348 -21.03 26.68 2.41
CA VAL A 348 -19.86 26.93 1.59
C VAL A 348 -18.61 26.64 2.38
N GLN A 349 -17.66 25.95 1.74
CA GLN A 349 -16.29 25.78 2.22
C GLN A 349 -15.36 26.40 1.18
N ILE A 350 -14.47 27.27 1.61
CA ILE A 350 -13.43 27.87 0.75
C ILE A 350 -12.09 27.68 1.46
N GLY A 351 -11.10 27.18 0.74
CA GLY A 351 -9.82 26.90 1.36
C GLY A 351 -8.73 26.45 0.40
N ALA A 352 -7.65 25.97 1.01
CA ALA A 352 -6.51 25.44 0.29
C ALA A 352 -6.05 24.11 0.90
N ASP A 353 -5.65 23.20 0.02
CA ASP A 353 -4.89 21.99 0.35
C ASP A 353 -3.42 22.24 0.02
N VAL A 354 -2.52 22.03 0.97
CA VAL A 354 -1.08 22.17 0.79
C VAL A 354 -0.42 20.82 1.05
N THR A 355 0.33 20.32 0.08
CA THR A 355 1.18 19.15 0.22
C THR A 355 2.64 19.56 0.05
N TYR A 356 3.46 19.19 1.00
CA TYR A 356 4.90 19.45 0.98
C TYR A 356 5.67 18.22 1.42
N ASN A 357 6.80 17.99 0.81
CA ASN A 357 7.83 17.06 1.27
C ASN A 357 9.22 17.60 0.99
N THR A 358 10.18 17.29 1.86
CA THR A 358 11.59 17.62 1.66
C THR A 358 12.14 16.93 0.43
N GLU A 359 13.18 17.48 -0.15
CA GLU A 359 13.87 16.90 -1.29
C GLU A 359 14.48 15.53 -0.98
N PHE A 360 14.33 14.61 -1.92
CA PHE A 360 14.95 13.30 -1.88
C PHE A 360 15.06 12.73 -3.30
N TYR A 361 15.87 11.71 -3.48
CA TYR A 361 15.93 10.97 -4.75
C TYR A 361 14.76 10.00 -4.84
N ALA A 362 13.62 10.48 -5.32
CA ALA A 362 12.46 9.61 -5.51
C ALA A 362 12.76 8.51 -6.53
N PRO A 363 12.37 7.25 -6.27
CA PRO A 363 12.59 6.17 -7.22
C PRO A 363 11.99 6.46 -8.59
N ALA A 364 12.72 6.13 -9.64
CA ALA A 364 12.25 6.21 -11.02
C ALA A 364 11.44 4.96 -11.38
N TYR A 365 10.50 5.10 -12.31
CA TYR A 365 9.69 3.97 -12.75
C TYR A 365 10.26 3.38 -14.04
N SER A 366 10.54 2.07 -14.03
CA SER A 366 10.90 1.31 -15.24
C SER A 366 9.64 0.70 -15.87
N PRO A 367 9.21 1.19 -17.05
CA PRO A 367 8.04 0.62 -17.75
C PRO A 367 8.20 -0.86 -18.10
N ALA A 368 9.39 -1.29 -18.51
CA ALA A 368 9.65 -2.67 -18.88
C ALA A 368 9.61 -3.63 -17.67
N LEU A 369 10.11 -3.21 -16.51
CA LEU A 369 9.96 -3.98 -15.28
C LEU A 369 8.58 -3.84 -14.64
N GLY A 370 7.93 -2.68 -14.81
CA GLY A 370 6.73 -2.32 -14.06
C GLY A 370 7.02 -2.12 -12.58
N GLN A 371 8.24 -1.73 -12.25
CA GLN A 371 8.75 -1.54 -10.89
C GLN A 371 9.42 -0.18 -10.75
N PHE A 372 9.46 0.31 -9.54
CA PHE A 372 10.28 1.48 -9.19
C PHE A 372 11.69 1.01 -8.86
N HIS A 373 12.68 1.74 -9.34
CA HIS A 373 14.10 1.49 -9.09
C HIS A 373 14.79 2.74 -8.56
N MET A 374 15.93 2.56 -7.92
CA MET A 374 16.72 3.68 -7.42
C MET A 374 17.26 4.51 -8.58
N GLN A 375 17.46 5.79 -8.32
CA GLN A 375 18.09 6.73 -9.22
C GLN A 375 18.80 7.83 -8.39
N ASN A 376 19.81 8.41 -8.95
CA ASN A 376 20.60 9.51 -8.34
C ASN A 376 20.71 10.73 -9.24
N ASP A 377 19.94 10.78 -10.32
CA ASP A 377 20.03 11.84 -11.33
C ASP A 377 19.27 13.09 -10.90
N ARG A 378 18.06 12.90 -10.31
CA ARG A 378 17.17 14.00 -9.96
C ARG A 378 16.52 13.82 -8.58
N LYS A 379 16.64 14.85 -7.76
CA LYS A 379 15.82 15.00 -6.55
C LYS A 379 14.45 15.53 -6.90
N THR A 380 13.45 15.12 -6.14
CA THR A 380 12.07 15.64 -6.19
C THR A 380 11.64 16.07 -4.79
N GLY A 381 10.69 16.97 -4.71
CA GLY A 381 10.26 17.57 -3.44
C GLY A 381 10.85 18.98 -3.25
N GLY A 382 10.81 19.50 -2.01
CA GLY A 382 11.20 20.89 -1.73
C GLY A 382 10.19 21.94 -2.21
N TYR A 383 9.10 21.49 -2.84
CA TYR A 383 8.11 22.34 -3.50
C TYR A 383 6.73 22.18 -2.83
N PRO A 384 6.10 23.26 -2.37
CA PRO A 384 4.74 23.22 -1.84
C PRO A 384 3.73 23.12 -2.98
N TYR A 385 3.03 21.99 -3.06
CA TYR A 385 1.92 21.81 -4.00
C TYR A 385 0.65 22.34 -3.36
N VAL A 386 0.07 23.39 -3.95
CA VAL A 386 -1.10 24.09 -3.42
C VAL A 386 -2.29 23.94 -4.36
N ASP A 387 -3.39 23.44 -3.83
CA ASP A 387 -4.68 23.45 -4.49
C ASP A 387 -5.62 24.41 -3.78
N ILE A 388 -6.34 25.23 -4.52
CA ILE A 388 -7.38 26.11 -3.97
C ILE A 388 -8.73 25.53 -4.33
N PHE A 389 -9.65 25.49 -3.36
CA PHE A 389 -10.96 24.90 -3.59
C PHE A 389 -12.11 25.71 -3.01
N ALA A 390 -13.28 25.54 -3.63
CA ALA A 390 -14.56 25.94 -3.09
C ALA A 390 -15.56 24.79 -3.23
N ASN A 391 -16.15 24.37 -2.12
CA ASN A 391 -17.22 23.38 -2.08
C ASN A 391 -18.52 24.06 -1.66
N ILE A 392 -19.57 23.81 -2.40
CA ILE A 392 -20.89 24.41 -2.14
C ILE A 392 -21.88 23.26 -1.96
N GLN A 393 -22.44 23.13 -0.78
CA GLN A 393 -23.55 22.24 -0.50
C GLN A 393 -24.85 23.04 -0.63
N TRP A 394 -25.60 22.81 -1.71
CA TRP A 394 -26.88 23.44 -1.93
C TRP A 394 -28.00 22.42 -1.82
N LYS A 395 -28.69 22.44 -0.67
CA LYS A 395 -29.67 21.40 -0.32
C LYS A 395 -29.07 19.99 -0.50
N ARG A 396 -29.44 19.27 -1.55
CA ARG A 396 -29.00 17.92 -1.87
C ARG A 396 -27.85 17.87 -2.88
N ALA A 397 -27.59 18.97 -3.56
CA ALA A 397 -26.52 19.05 -4.54
C ALA A 397 -25.22 19.52 -3.89
N SER A 398 -24.11 18.87 -4.23
CA SER A 398 -22.77 19.33 -3.88
C SER A 398 -22.05 19.74 -5.16
N ILE A 399 -21.57 20.97 -5.19
CA ILE A 399 -20.80 21.52 -6.30
C ILE A 399 -19.40 21.77 -5.77
N PHE A 400 -18.38 21.32 -6.49
CA PHE A 400 -17.01 21.66 -6.17
C PHE A 400 -16.33 22.37 -7.33
N VAL A 401 -15.52 23.35 -7.00
CA VAL A 401 -14.60 24.04 -7.90
C VAL A 401 -13.21 23.92 -7.27
N LYS A 402 -12.24 23.40 -8.01
CA LYS A 402 -10.88 23.23 -7.52
C LYS A 402 -9.89 23.69 -8.57
N TYR A 403 -9.00 24.61 -8.19
CA TYR A 403 -7.86 25.03 -8.98
C TYR A 403 -6.63 24.27 -8.45
N ILE A 404 -6.24 23.26 -9.19
CA ILE A 404 -5.11 22.38 -8.81
C ILE A 404 -3.78 23.04 -9.19
N ASN A 405 -2.74 22.76 -8.40
CA ASN A 405 -1.38 23.26 -8.57
C ASN A 405 -1.32 24.80 -8.75
N ALA A 406 -1.98 25.51 -7.85
CA ALA A 406 -1.97 26.98 -7.85
C ALA A 406 -0.57 27.57 -7.62
N SER A 407 0.34 26.79 -7.05
CA SER A 407 1.75 27.13 -6.82
C SER A 407 2.67 26.85 -8.02
N HIS A 408 2.10 26.45 -9.16
CA HIS A 408 2.90 26.20 -10.37
C HIS A 408 3.78 27.39 -10.74
N GLY A 409 5.09 27.15 -10.92
CA GLY A 409 6.08 28.18 -11.20
C GLY A 409 6.59 28.94 -9.97
N TRP A 410 6.25 28.52 -8.73
CA TRP A 410 6.74 29.13 -7.50
C TRP A 410 6.99 28.09 -6.41
N PRO A 411 8.09 28.14 -5.67
CA PRO A 411 9.22 29.06 -5.75
C PRO A 411 10.16 28.76 -6.92
N ASP A 412 10.02 27.59 -7.52
CA ASP A 412 10.84 27.11 -8.63
C ASP A 412 9.97 26.33 -9.62
N GLU A 413 10.45 26.16 -10.85
CA GLU A 413 9.75 25.45 -11.92
C GLU A 413 10.07 23.95 -11.94
N ASP A 414 10.32 23.31 -10.78
CA ASP A 414 10.53 21.86 -10.74
C ASP A 414 9.22 21.10 -10.96
N TYR A 415 9.01 20.66 -12.18
CA TYR A 415 7.79 20.04 -12.66
C TYR A 415 7.70 18.53 -12.40
N PHE A 416 8.69 17.91 -11.79
CA PHE A 416 8.74 16.45 -11.72
C PHE A 416 8.11 15.91 -10.44
N SER A 417 7.23 14.91 -10.62
CA SER A 417 6.69 14.09 -9.52
C SER A 417 7.60 12.90 -9.18
N ALA A 418 8.32 12.40 -10.18
CA ALA A 418 9.38 11.42 -10.11
C ALA A 418 10.30 11.66 -11.30
N SER A 419 11.51 11.08 -11.32
CA SER A 419 12.39 11.18 -12.49
C SER A 419 11.63 10.79 -13.76
N HIS A 420 11.72 11.64 -14.80
CA HIS A 420 11.05 11.53 -16.09
C HIS A 420 9.52 11.66 -16.10
N TYR A 421 8.87 11.96 -14.98
CA TYR A 421 7.42 12.15 -14.89
C TYR A 421 7.08 13.57 -14.46
N ILE A 422 6.56 14.34 -15.41
CA ILE A 422 6.14 15.73 -15.20
C ILE A 422 4.86 15.77 -14.36
N ARG A 423 4.79 16.70 -13.42
CA ARG A 423 3.55 17.02 -12.69
C ARG A 423 2.55 17.71 -13.62
N PRO A 424 1.24 17.52 -13.39
CA PRO A 424 0.23 18.28 -14.09
C PRO A 424 0.41 19.79 -13.87
N GLN A 425 0.25 20.57 -14.92
CA GLN A 425 0.15 22.02 -14.82
C GLN A 425 -1.09 22.42 -14.03
N SER A 426 -1.19 23.72 -13.70
CA SER A 426 -2.40 24.28 -13.10
C SER A 426 -3.63 24.00 -13.96
N ALA A 427 -4.71 23.58 -13.34
CA ALA A 427 -5.95 23.30 -14.04
C ALA A 427 -7.17 23.58 -13.14
N LEU A 428 -8.22 24.09 -13.76
CA LEU A 428 -9.52 24.25 -13.11
C LEU A 428 -10.33 22.96 -13.27
N LYS A 429 -10.83 22.44 -12.15
CA LYS A 429 -11.74 21.28 -12.10
C LYS A 429 -13.06 21.71 -11.48
N ILE A 430 -14.16 21.32 -12.12
CA ILE A 430 -15.51 21.58 -11.65
C ILE A 430 -16.27 20.26 -11.67
N GLY A 431 -17.07 20.01 -10.64
CA GLY A 431 -17.92 18.84 -10.59
C GLY A 431 -19.17 19.07 -9.77
N VAL A 432 -20.19 18.30 -10.07
CA VAL A 432 -21.47 18.32 -9.40
C VAL A 432 -21.83 16.89 -8.99
N HIS A 433 -22.18 16.72 -7.73
CA HIS A 433 -22.74 15.50 -7.20
C HIS A 433 -24.18 15.76 -6.74
N TRP A 434 -25.13 15.07 -7.35
CA TRP A 434 -26.54 15.18 -7.02
C TRP A 434 -27.12 13.79 -6.73
N PRO A 435 -27.38 13.44 -5.46
CA PRO A 435 -28.01 12.16 -5.12
C PRO A 435 -29.51 12.22 -5.47
N PHE A 436 -29.95 11.31 -6.34
CA PHE A 436 -31.36 11.22 -6.76
C PHE A 436 -32.23 10.43 -5.77
N TYR A 437 -31.61 9.61 -4.93
CA TYR A 437 -32.31 8.77 -3.96
C TYR A 437 -32.00 9.23 -2.54
N VAL A 438 -32.96 9.84 -1.92
CA VAL A 438 -32.99 10.06 -0.47
C VAL A 438 -34.42 9.82 -0.02
N LYS A 439 -34.66 8.70 0.66
CA LYS A 439 -35.82 8.54 1.53
C LYS A 439 -35.59 9.27 2.84
#